data_82bd9ce9d7e974581fdfccee86c3afa2
#
_entry.id   82bd9ce9d7e974581fdfccee86c3afa2
#
_cell.length_a   1.000
_cell.length_b   1.000
_cell.length_c   1.000
_cell.angle_alpha   90.00
_cell.angle_beta   90.00
_cell.angle_gamma   90.00
#
_symmetry.space_group_name_H-M   'P 1'
#
loop_
_entity.id
_entity.type
_entity.pdbx_description
1 polymer ?
#
loop_
_entity_poly.entity_id
_entity_poly.type
_entity_poly.pdbx_seq_one_letter_code
_entity_poly.pdbx_strand_id
1 'polypeptide(L)'
;YTPHQFFGAEAWAGEQSQQDIERTAAYIVLDMIGDADLQLTDIWPGDEALWSTISPLAQSLGMVENQTDCSGAMGVKIYDQNTSIGVFDDHVAAYNIGIPAIDLIDIRYGPNASAFGGYWHTHEDTPDKVSADSLATVGRLVELGLRSGAWMMTNATQDDIEEDNNSLDETLILDDEETSKNYSSKSIIVVSSIILLLLLKIYLRLSIWKKSS
;
A
#
# COMPACT_ATOMS: atom_id res chain seq x y z
N TYR A 1 -23.86 3.05 2.50
CA TYR A 1 -23.32 1.86 1.83
C TYR A 1 -24.46 1.14 1.12
N THR A 2 -24.44 1.10 -0.20
CA THR A 2 -25.28 0.20 -0.96
C THR A 2 -24.57 -1.13 -1.10
N PRO A 3 -25.18 -2.26 -0.69
CA PRO A 3 -24.59 -3.58 -0.88
C PRO A 3 -24.22 -3.79 -2.35
N HIS A 4 -23.06 -4.40 -2.61
CA HIS A 4 -22.61 -4.77 -3.97
C HIS A 4 -22.17 -3.60 -4.88
N GLN A 5 -21.30 -2.72 -4.38
CA GLN A 5 -20.62 -1.72 -5.22
C GLN A 5 -19.28 -2.21 -5.79
N PHE A 6 -18.60 -3.10 -5.09
CA PHE A 6 -17.24 -3.57 -5.40
C PHE A 6 -17.24 -5.06 -5.74
N PHE A 7 -17.99 -5.43 -6.78
CA PHE A 7 -18.26 -6.83 -7.12
C PHE A 7 -17.01 -7.71 -7.21
N GLY A 8 -15.91 -7.20 -7.76
CA GLY A 8 -14.66 -7.94 -7.87
C GLY A 8 -14.02 -8.22 -6.52
N ALA A 9 -13.88 -7.19 -5.70
CA ALA A 9 -13.29 -7.29 -4.37
C ALA A 9 -14.19 -8.10 -3.42
N GLU A 10 -15.52 -7.91 -3.49
CA GLU A 10 -16.49 -8.67 -2.70
C GLU A 10 -16.47 -10.17 -3.07
N ALA A 11 -16.41 -10.49 -4.37
CA ALA A 11 -16.30 -11.88 -4.83
C ALA A 11 -14.99 -12.51 -4.36
N TRP A 12 -13.86 -11.80 -4.51
CA TRP A 12 -12.57 -12.24 -4.03
C TRP A 12 -12.59 -12.49 -2.50
N ALA A 13 -13.12 -11.55 -1.72
CA ALA A 13 -13.22 -11.69 -0.27
C ALA A 13 -14.09 -12.88 0.14
N GLY A 14 -15.19 -13.14 -0.59
CA GLY A 14 -16.08 -14.28 -0.35
C GLY A 14 -15.46 -15.65 -0.65
N GLU A 15 -14.38 -15.70 -1.41
CA GLU A 15 -13.63 -16.93 -1.74
C GLU A 15 -12.49 -17.21 -0.75
N GLN A 16 -12.14 -16.26 0.15
CA GLN A 16 -11.04 -16.45 1.08
C GLN A 16 -11.41 -17.44 2.18
N SER A 17 -10.58 -18.46 2.37
CA SER A 17 -10.68 -19.33 3.55
C SER A 17 -10.08 -18.62 4.77
N GLN A 18 -10.42 -19.11 5.98
CA GLN A 18 -9.81 -18.62 7.21
C GLN A 18 -8.27 -18.68 7.16
N GLN A 19 -7.73 -19.75 6.56
CA GLN A 19 -6.28 -19.90 6.39
C GLN A 19 -5.68 -18.84 5.43
N ASP A 20 -6.39 -18.45 4.38
CA ASP A 20 -5.94 -17.41 3.47
C ASP A 20 -5.95 -16.04 4.15
N ILE A 21 -6.98 -15.74 4.95
CA ILE A 21 -7.08 -14.51 5.75
C ILE A 21 -5.89 -14.42 6.72
N GLU A 22 -5.62 -15.47 7.50
CA GLU A 22 -4.51 -15.52 8.47
C GLU A 22 -3.12 -15.41 7.82
N ARG A 23 -2.99 -15.82 6.56
CA ARG A 23 -1.72 -15.76 5.81
C ARG A 23 -1.52 -14.47 5.04
N THR A 24 -2.56 -13.66 4.89
CA THR A 24 -2.49 -12.38 4.18
C THR A 24 -2.05 -11.29 5.15
N ALA A 25 -0.83 -10.81 5.00
CA ALA A 25 -0.23 -9.83 5.89
C ALA A 25 -0.87 -8.44 5.75
N ALA A 26 -1.20 -8.03 4.53
CA ALA A 26 -1.86 -6.77 4.22
C ALA A 26 -2.52 -6.81 2.85
N TYR A 27 -3.56 -5.99 2.67
CA TYR A 27 -4.21 -5.71 1.40
C TYR A 27 -4.14 -4.21 1.15
N ILE A 28 -3.38 -3.80 0.13
CA ILE A 28 -3.15 -2.39 -0.17
C ILE A 28 -3.65 -2.09 -1.56
N VAL A 29 -4.68 -1.28 -1.65
CA VAL A 29 -5.16 -0.72 -2.91
C VAL A 29 -4.28 0.46 -3.29
N LEU A 30 -4.04 0.63 -4.57
CA LEU A 30 -3.37 1.79 -5.16
C LEU A 30 -4.32 2.37 -6.20
N ASP A 31 -5.04 3.41 -5.84
CA ASP A 31 -6.02 4.04 -6.71
C ASP A 31 -5.70 5.50 -6.99
N MET A 32 -5.99 5.96 -8.21
CA MET A 32 -5.83 7.36 -8.63
C MET A 32 -4.42 7.96 -8.38
N ILE A 33 -3.39 7.12 -8.24
CA ILE A 33 -2.02 7.51 -7.83
C ILE A 33 -1.19 8.15 -8.96
N GLY A 34 -1.80 8.36 -10.11
CA GLY A 34 -1.13 8.89 -11.31
C GLY A 34 -1.27 10.39 -11.51
N ASP A 35 -1.92 11.13 -10.63
CA ASP A 35 -2.07 12.58 -10.79
C ASP A 35 -0.70 13.29 -10.77
N ALA A 36 -0.56 14.30 -11.64
CA ALA A 36 0.64 15.14 -11.66
C ALA A 36 0.80 16.01 -10.41
N ASP A 37 -0.30 16.31 -9.72
CA ASP A 37 -0.37 17.02 -8.44
C ASP A 37 -0.73 16.05 -7.30
N LEU A 38 -0.01 14.94 -7.23
CA LEU A 38 -0.27 13.83 -6.31
C LEU A 38 -0.42 14.29 -4.85
N GLN A 39 -1.56 13.96 -4.23
CA GLN A 39 -1.87 14.23 -2.83
C GLN A 39 -2.55 13.04 -2.16
N LEU A 40 -1.77 12.23 -1.46
CA LEU A 40 -2.26 11.13 -0.66
C LEU A 40 -2.74 11.61 0.71
N THR A 41 -3.83 11.04 1.23
CA THR A 41 -4.33 11.27 2.58
C THR A 41 -4.73 9.95 3.23
N ASP A 42 -4.81 9.93 4.57
CA ASP A 42 -5.38 8.78 5.26
C ASP A 42 -6.88 8.68 4.96
N ILE A 43 -7.34 7.46 4.80
CA ILE A 43 -8.76 7.20 4.59
C ILE A 43 -9.32 6.26 5.65
N TRP A 44 -10.65 6.30 5.82
CA TRP A 44 -11.39 5.32 6.61
C TRP A 44 -12.60 4.77 5.83
N PRO A 45 -13.05 3.51 6.01
CA PRO A 45 -12.43 2.50 6.88
C PRO A 45 -11.05 2.10 6.38
N GLY A 46 -10.21 1.58 7.29
CA GLY A 46 -8.89 1.08 6.98
C GLY A 46 -8.19 0.67 8.28
N ASP A 47 -7.17 -0.16 8.17
CA ASP A 47 -6.43 -0.67 9.31
C ASP A 47 -5.51 0.40 9.90
N GLU A 48 -5.74 0.78 11.18
CA GLU A 48 -4.99 1.84 11.86
C GLU A 48 -3.51 1.49 12.06
N ALA A 49 -3.20 0.23 12.34
CA ALA A 49 -1.81 -0.20 12.52
C ALA A 49 -1.06 -0.10 11.19
N LEU A 50 -1.69 -0.49 10.09
CA LEU A 50 -1.12 -0.37 8.76
C LEU A 50 -0.95 1.11 8.36
N TRP A 51 -1.93 1.98 8.61
CA TRP A 51 -1.82 3.42 8.40
C TRP A 51 -0.67 4.04 9.22
N SER A 52 -0.46 3.60 10.46
CA SER A 52 0.63 4.10 11.30
C SER A 52 2.02 3.89 10.71
N THR A 53 2.17 2.94 9.78
CA THR A 53 3.44 2.68 9.08
C THR A 53 3.69 3.65 7.94
N ILE A 54 2.65 4.25 7.36
CA ILE A 54 2.75 5.08 6.14
C ILE A 54 3.48 6.39 6.44
N SER A 55 3.12 7.08 7.53
CA SER A 55 3.71 8.38 7.87
C SER A 55 5.25 8.36 7.97
N PRO A 56 5.89 7.45 8.73
CA PRO A 56 7.35 7.40 8.81
C PRO A 56 8.01 7.00 7.48
N LEU A 57 7.37 6.14 6.69
CA LEU A 57 7.87 5.76 5.37
C LEU A 57 7.81 6.94 4.39
N ALA A 58 6.67 7.62 4.34
CA ALA A 58 6.47 8.81 3.52
C ALA A 58 7.43 9.95 3.91
N GLN A 59 7.63 10.17 5.21
CA GLN A 59 8.62 11.14 5.70
C GLN A 59 10.02 10.79 5.22
N SER A 60 10.45 9.55 5.34
CA SER A 60 11.79 9.11 4.94
C SER A 60 12.06 9.32 3.45
N LEU A 61 11.01 9.33 2.64
CA LEU A 61 11.03 9.58 1.20
C LEU A 61 10.84 11.05 0.81
N GLY A 62 10.72 11.97 1.78
CA GLY A 62 10.53 13.40 1.53
C GLY A 62 9.12 13.74 1.04
N MET A 63 8.11 12.93 1.34
CA MET A 63 6.72 13.12 0.91
C MET A 63 5.89 13.95 1.91
N VAL A 64 6.45 14.33 3.06
CA VAL A 64 5.75 15.07 4.12
C VAL A 64 6.30 16.48 4.23
N GLU A 65 5.43 17.48 4.03
CA GLU A 65 5.80 18.89 4.10
C GLU A 65 6.28 19.27 5.51
N ASN A 66 7.26 20.18 5.57
CA ASN A 66 7.87 20.68 6.82
C ASN A 66 8.56 19.60 7.67
N GLN A 67 8.84 18.43 7.12
CA GLN A 67 9.66 17.40 7.73
C GLN A 67 10.88 17.11 6.86
N THR A 68 11.99 16.68 7.47
CA THR A 68 13.18 16.28 6.73
C THR A 68 13.15 14.79 6.39
N ASP A 69 13.59 14.46 5.18
CA ASP A 69 13.82 13.08 4.76
C ASP A 69 15.11 12.50 5.36
N CYS A 70 15.45 11.27 4.99
CA CYS A 70 16.68 10.60 5.42
C CYS A 70 17.98 11.28 4.94
N SER A 71 17.91 12.14 3.93
CA SER A 71 19.06 12.91 3.43
C SER A 71 19.23 14.26 4.15
N GLY A 72 18.25 14.66 4.95
CA GLY A 72 18.15 15.97 5.58
C GLY A 72 17.51 17.04 4.68
N ALA A 73 16.98 16.68 3.50
CA ALA A 73 16.23 17.57 2.65
C ALA A 73 14.81 17.79 3.16
N MET A 74 14.27 18.98 2.92
CA MET A 74 12.87 19.29 3.27
C MET A 74 11.94 18.54 2.34
N GLY A 75 10.95 17.86 2.92
CA GLY A 75 9.91 17.16 2.18
C GLY A 75 8.91 18.11 1.51
N VAL A 76 8.22 17.58 0.52
CA VAL A 76 7.15 18.25 -0.22
C VAL A 76 5.78 17.68 0.20
N LYS A 77 4.71 18.43 -0.06
CA LYS A 77 3.36 18.02 0.30
C LYS A 77 2.82 16.99 -0.72
N ILE A 78 3.14 15.74 -0.50
CA ILE A 78 2.58 14.60 -1.25
C ILE A 78 1.69 13.77 -0.34
N TYR A 79 2.06 13.60 0.93
CA TYR A 79 1.26 12.88 1.92
C TYR A 79 0.81 13.82 3.05
N ASP A 80 -0.50 13.95 3.21
CA ASP A 80 -1.13 14.75 4.26
C ASP A 80 -1.58 13.86 5.42
N GLN A 81 -0.70 13.69 6.40
CA GLN A 81 -0.94 12.89 7.61
C GLN A 81 -1.96 13.49 8.58
N ASN A 82 -2.41 14.74 8.36
CA ASN A 82 -3.33 15.45 9.25
C ASN A 82 -4.78 15.43 8.76
N THR A 83 -5.00 14.91 7.57
CA THR A 83 -6.32 14.81 6.96
C THR A 83 -6.71 13.35 6.85
N SER A 84 -7.91 13.02 7.33
CA SER A 84 -8.53 11.70 7.12
C SER A 84 -9.91 11.88 6.51
N ILE A 85 -10.25 11.08 5.51
CA ILE A 85 -11.51 11.16 4.78
C ILE A 85 -12.14 9.78 4.60
N GLY A 86 -13.48 9.73 4.57
CA GLY A 86 -14.21 8.50 4.27
C GLY A 86 -14.15 8.16 2.80
N VAL A 87 -13.57 7.01 2.46
CA VAL A 87 -13.53 6.44 1.12
C VAL A 87 -13.93 4.98 1.19
N PHE A 88 -14.85 4.57 0.34
CA PHE A 88 -15.26 3.17 0.21
C PHE A 88 -14.79 2.68 -1.15
N ASP A 89 -13.87 1.75 -1.16
CA ASP A 89 -13.28 1.16 -2.34
C ASP A 89 -12.97 -0.34 -2.11
N ASP A 90 -12.26 -0.97 -3.00
CA ASP A 90 -11.94 -2.40 -3.02
C ASP A 90 -11.29 -2.91 -1.71
N HIS A 91 -10.53 -2.06 -1.00
CA HIS A 91 -9.93 -2.39 0.30
C HIS A 91 -10.96 -2.75 1.37
N VAL A 92 -12.19 -2.20 1.28
CA VAL A 92 -13.24 -2.43 2.29
C VAL A 92 -13.66 -3.91 2.34
N ALA A 93 -13.65 -4.59 1.20
CA ALA A 93 -13.98 -6.01 1.16
C ALA A 93 -12.97 -6.86 1.94
N ALA A 94 -11.67 -6.59 1.78
CA ALA A 94 -10.60 -7.23 2.54
C ALA A 94 -10.66 -6.88 4.04
N TYR A 95 -10.85 -5.58 4.35
CA TYR A 95 -10.98 -5.09 5.72
C TYR A 95 -12.12 -5.78 6.48
N ASN A 96 -13.29 -5.93 5.84
CA ASN A 96 -14.47 -6.53 6.45
C ASN A 96 -14.32 -8.02 6.80
N ILE A 97 -13.42 -8.74 6.14
CA ILE A 97 -13.13 -10.16 6.45
C ILE A 97 -11.94 -10.30 7.42
N GLY A 98 -11.38 -9.19 7.93
CA GLY A 98 -10.32 -9.20 8.94
C GLY A 98 -8.89 -9.19 8.40
N ILE A 99 -8.69 -8.91 7.12
CA ILE A 99 -7.37 -8.67 6.55
C ILE A 99 -7.01 -7.19 6.80
N PRO A 100 -5.80 -6.86 7.36
CA PRO A 100 -5.34 -5.49 7.44
C PRO A 100 -5.35 -4.84 6.06
N ALA A 101 -6.17 -3.81 5.85
CA ALA A 101 -6.37 -3.24 4.52
C ALA A 101 -6.41 -1.72 4.55
N ILE A 102 -5.79 -1.09 3.55
CA ILE A 102 -5.83 0.34 3.27
C ILE A 102 -5.92 0.59 1.77
N ASP A 103 -6.25 1.83 1.42
CA ASP A 103 -6.17 2.32 0.04
C ASP A 103 -5.30 3.57 0.01
N LEU A 104 -4.20 3.52 -0.73
CA LEU A 104 -3.35 4.66 -1.05
C LEU A 104 -3.94 5.35 -2.26
N ILE A 105 -4.72 6.39 -2.02
CA ILE A 105 -5.52 7.07 -3.05
C ILE A 105 -5.25 8.57 -3.08
N ASP A 106 -5.22 9.13 -4.29
CA ASP A 106 -5.41 10.56 -4.50
C ASP A 106 -6.85 10.83 -4.94
N ILE A 107 -7.64 11.40 -4.02
CA ILE A 107 -9.06 11.69 -4.27
C ILE A 107 -9.29 12.97 -5.09
N ARG A 108 -8.23 13.66 -5.52
CA ARG A 108 -8.27 14.96 -6.23
C ARG A 108 -7.61 14.86 -7.59
N TYR A 109 -8.11 14.01 -8.46
CA TYR A 109 -7.45 13.65 -9.72
C TYR A 109 -7.58 14.75 -10.77
N GLY A 110 -6.55 15.56 -10.92
CA GLY A 110 -6.45 16.65 -11.91
C GLY A 110 -6.20 18.04 -11.31
N PRO A 111 -5.83 19.04 -12.12
CA PRO A 111 -5.41 20.36 -11.67
C PRO A 111 -6.48 21.07 -10.82
N ASN A 112 -6.14 21.41 -9.58
CA ASN A 112 -7.05 22.07 -8.64
C ASN A 112 -8.36 21.31 -8.40
N ALA A 113 -8.36 19.98 -8.52
CA ALA A 113 -9.55 19.18 -8.33
C ALA A 113 -10.02 19.24 -6.87
N SER A 114 -11.34 19.24 -6.67
CA SER A 114 -11.96 18.94 -5.39
C SER A 114 -11.95 17.42 -5.14
N ALA A 115 -12.22 17.01 -3.92
CA ALA A 115 -12.38 15.60 -3.62
C ALA A 115 -13.42 14.95 -4.54
N PHE A 116 -13.04 13.82 -5.17
CA PHE A 116 -13.83 13.11 -6.17
C PHE A 116 -14.23 13.97 -7.38
N GLY A 117 -13.36 14.91 -7.76
CA GLY A 117 -13.54 15.79 -8.92
C GLY A 117 -12.40 15.69 -9.91
N GLY A 118 -12.29 16.68 -10.78
CA GLY A 118 -11.29 16.72 -11.84
C GLY A 118 -11.60 15.75 -12.96
N TYR A 119 -10.66 14.87 -13.29
CA TYR A 119 -10.81 13.89 -14.37
C TYR A 119 -11.57 12.62 -13.93
N TRP A 120 -11.71 12.38 -12.62
CA TRP A 120 -12.33 11.18 -12.08
C TRP A 120 -13.73 10.95 -12.66
N HIS A 121 -13.97 9.74 -13.19
CA HIS A 121 -15.22 9.31 -13.84
C HIS A 121 -15.69 10.20 -15.01
N THR A 122 -14.76 10.84 -15.71
CA THR A 122 -15.05 11.64 -16.89
C THR A 122 -14.39 11.07 -18.17
N HIS A 123 -14.78 11.58 -19.33
CA HIS A 123 -14.10 11.26 -20.59
C HIS A 123 -12.70 11.87 -20.71
N GLU A 124 -12.35 12.80 -19.84
CA GLU A 124 -11.02 13.42 -19.75
C GLU A 124 -10.01 12.54 -19.02
N ASP A 125 -10.47 11.50 -18.31
CA ASP A 125 -9.62 10.51 -17.66
C ASP A 125 -8.96 9.60 -18.71
N THR A 126 -7.84 10.07 -19.21
CA THR A 126 -7.12 9.46 -20.33
C THR A 126 -5.65 9.24 -19.95
N PRO A 127 -4.95 8.28 -20.59
CA PRO A 127 -3.58 7.92 -20.23
C PRO A 127 -2.56 9.06 -20.25
N ASP A 128 -2.83 10.15 -20.96
CA ASP A 128 -1.97 11.35 -21.01
C ASP A 128 -2.05 12.20 -19.75
N LYS A 129 -2.98 11.93 -18.84
CA LYS A 129 -3.08 12.59 -17.52
C LYS A 129 -2.17 11.93 -16.48
N VAL A 130 -1.68 10.74 -16.77
CA VAL A 130 -0.87 9.96 -15.82
C VAL A 130 0.57 10.47 -15.78
N SER A 131 1.03 10.86 -14.60
CA SER A 131 2.40 11.28 -14.30
C SER A 131 3.29 10.08 -13.98
N ALA A 132 4.36 9.90 -14.72
CA ALA A 132 5.37 8.89 -14.43
C ALA A 132 6.10 9.14 -13.10
N ASP A 133 6.30 10.41 -12.73
CA ASP A 133 6.96 10.79 -11.48
C ASP A 133 6.10 10.45 -10.26
N SER A 134 4.79 10.66 -10.36
CA SER A 134 3.84 10.28 -9.31
C SER A 134 3.78 8.77 -9.11
N LEU A 135 3.67 8.01 -10.21
CA LEU A 135 3.73 6.55 -10.14
C LEU A 135 5.05 6.05 -9.55
N ALA A 136 6.18 6.66 -9.93
CA ALA A 136 7.48 6.31 -9.36
C ALA A 136 7.58 6.66 -7.87
N THR A 137 6.94 7.75 -7.43
CA THR A 137 6.92 8.18 -6.04
C THR A 137 6.14 7.20 -5.17
N VAL A 138 4.93 6.83 -5.58
CA VAL A 138 4.15 5.79 -4.89
C VAL A 138 4.85 4.43 -4.97
N GLY A 139 5.45 4.09 -6.12
CA GLY A 139 6.22 2.86 -6.28
C GLY A 139 7.38 2.75 -5.28
N ARG A 140 8.08 3.86 -4.99
CA ARG A 140 9.13 3.88 -3.93
C ARG A 140 8.55 3.68 -2.54
N LEU A 141 7.39 4.27 -2.24
CA LEU A 141 6.71 4.06 -0.96
C LEU A 141 6.32 2.59 -0.79
N VAL A 142 5.74 1.98 -1.80
CA VAL A 142 5.38 0.55 -1.81
C VAL A 142 6.63 -0.31 -1.64
N GLU A 143 7.69 -0.07 -2.42
CA GLU A 143 8.95 -0.80 -2.31
C GLU A 143 9.53 -0.72 -0.90
N LEU A 144 9.53 0.47 -0.29
CA LEU A 144 10.06 0.68 1.05
C LEU A 144 9.21 -0.05 2.10
N GLY A 145 7.87 0.03 2.01
CA GLY A 145 6.97 -0.71 2.91
C GLY A 145 7.20 -2.21 2.88
N LEU A 146 7.40 -2.77 1.68
CA LEU A 146 7.70 -4.19 1.50
C LEU A 146 9.08 -4.57 2.05
N ARG A 147 10.12 -3.83 1.66
CA ARG A 147 11.52 -4.14 2.02
C ARG A 147 11.82 -3.93 3.50
N SER A 148 11.18 -2.95 4.14
CA SER A 148 11.34 -2.71 5.58
C SER A 148 10.61 -3.74 6.46
N GLY A 149 9.71 -4.54 5.86
CA GLY A 149 8.83 -5.44 6.60
C GLY A 149 7.68 -4.72 7.33
N ALA A 150 7.54 -3.39 7.17
CA ALA A 150 6.50 -2.61 7.84
C ALA A 150 5.08 -3.06 7.48
N TRP A 151 4.89 -3.65 6.30
CA TRP A 151 3.60 -4.15 5.83
C TRP A 151 3.45 -5.66 5.99
N MET A 152 4.37 -6.29 6.68
CA MET A 152 4.29 -7.71 7.04
C MET A 152 3.60 -7.84 8.39
N MET A 153 2.34 -7.36 8.46
CA MET A 153 1.53 -7.44 9.67
C MET A 153 1.28 -8.92 9.97
N THR A 154 1.82 -9.42 11.04
CA THR A 154 1.41 -10.72 11.57
C THR A 154 0.26 -10.46 12.55
N ASN A 155 -0.80 -11.23 12.46
CA ASN A 155 -1.83 -11.29 13.51
C ASN A 155 -1.25 -11.99 14.77
N ALA A 156 0.02 -11.66 15.12
CA ALA A 156 0.60 -12.08 16.38
C ALA A 156 -0.23 -11.41 17.48
N THR A 157 -0.99 -12.20 18.19
CA THR A 157 -1.70 -11.75 19.38
C THR A 157 -0.66 -11.24 20.38
N GLN A 158 -1.04 -10.25 21.17
CA GLN A 158 -0.18 -9.63 22.21
C GLN A 158 0.44 -10.67 23.16
N ASP A 159 -0.10 -11.89 23.17
CA ASP A 159 0.38 -13.03 23.96
C ASP A 159 1.73 -13.58 23.47
N ASP A 160 2.06 -13.41 22.17
CA ASP A 160 3.35 -13.88 21.62
C ASP A 160 4.53 -12.98 22.00
N ILE A 161 4.26 -11.74 22.47
CA ILE A 161 5.29 -10.77 22.86
C ILE A 161 5.68 -10.95 24.35
N GLU A 162 4.81 -11.51 25.19
CA GLU A 162 5.13 -11.74 26.60
C GLU A 162 5.98 -13.00 26.84
N GLU A 163 5.94 -14.00 25.97
CA GLU A 163 6.78 -15.21 26.09
C GLU A 163 8.26 -14.94 25.77
N ASP A 164 8.56 -14.02 24.84
CA ASP A 164 9.94 -13.74 24.42
C ASP A 164 10.68 -12.82 25.43
N ASN A 165 9.98 -12.06 26.26
CA ASN A 165 10.57 -11.21 27.29
C ASN A 165 10.90 -11.95 28.60
N ASN A 166 10.45 -13.17 28.78
CA ASN A 166 10.67 -13.95 29.99
C ASN A 166 11.86 -14.94 29.89
N SER A 167 12.51 -14.99 28.71
CA SER A 167 13.66 -15.90 28.46
C SER A 167 15.03 -15.19 28.46
N LEU A 168 15.07 -13.90 28.84
CA LEU A 168 16.33 -13.16 28.98
C LEU A 168 16.82 -13.15 30.43
N ASP A 169 17.14 -14.31 30.96
CA ASP A 169 18.09 -14.41 32.08
C ASP A 169 19.01 -15.62 31.90
N GLU A 170 20.31 -15.29 32.00
CA GLU A 170 21.48 -16.18 32.10
C GLU A 170 21.90 -17.03 30.88
N THR A 171 22.85 -16.59 30.15
CA THR A 171 24.28 -16.96 30.10
C THR A 171 24.93 -16.54 28.79
N LEU A 172 25.86 -15.60 28.89
CA LEU A 172 26.89 -15.32 27.88
C LEU A 172 27.84 -16.52 27.78
N ILE A 173 27.78 -17.26 26.68
CA ILE A 173 28.94 -17.98 26.16
C ILE A 173 28.97 -17.80 24.65
N LEU A 174 30.09 -17.23 24.19
CA LEU A 174 30.45 -17.08 22.80
C LEU A 174 30.70 -18.46 22.17
N ASP A 175 30.02 -18.77 21.10
CA ASP A 175 30.54 -19.69 20.08
C ASP A 175 29.96 -19.31 18.71
N ASP A 176 30.87 -19.01 17.79
CA ASP A 176 30.63 -18.82 16.38
C ASP A 176 30.14 -20.12 15.74
N GLU A 177 28.91 -20.19 15.26
CA GLU A 177 28.56 -21.08 14.14
C GLU A 177 27.33 -20.57 13.38
N GLU A 178 27.44 -20.54 12.05
CA GLU A 178 26.43 -20.22 11.07
C GLU A 178 25.12 -20.95 11.34
N THR A 179 24.05 -20.21 11.70
CA THR A 179 22.71 -20.72 11.58
C THR A 179 21.96 -19.94 10.51
N SER A 180 21.92 -20.52 9.32
CA SER A 180 20.96 -20.23 8.28
C SER A 180 19.54 -20.28 8.86
N LYS A 181 18.97 -19.12 9.21
CA LYS A 181 17.57 -19.04 9.59
C LYS A 181 16.71 -19.27 8.35
N ASN A 182 16.06 -20.41 8.31
CA ASN A 182 14.93 -20.69 7.42
C ASN A 182 13.83 -19.65 7.67
N TYR A 183 13.82 -18.60 6.88
CA TYR A 183 12.64 -17.74 6.75
C TYR A 183 11.55 -18.57 6.07
N SER A 184 10.61 -19.05 6.86
CA SER A 184 9.38 -19.62 6.33
C SER A 184 8.63 -18.50 5.59
N SER A 185 8.75 -18.52 4.28
CA SER A 185 8.09 -17.63 3.34
C SER A 185 6.57 -17.85 3.41
N LYS A 186 5.85 -17.11 4.26
CA LYS A 186 4.40 -17.31 4.46
C LYS A 186 3.55 -16.05 4.38
N SER A 187 4.09 -14.92 3.89
CA SER A 187 3.27 -13.71 3.78
C SER A 187 3.01 -13.36 2.33
N ILE A 188 1.75 -13.34 1.94
CA ILE A 188 1.29 -12.91 0.63
C ILE A 188 0.79 -11.48 0.77
N ILE A 189 1.34 -10.56 -0.01
CA ILE A 189 0.82 -9.21 -0.17
C ILE A 189 0.03 -9.18 -1.47
N VAL A 190 -1.25 -8.83 -1.37
CA VAL A 190 -2.09 -8.64 -2.54
C VAL A 190 -2.06 -7.17 -2.92
N VAL A 191 -1.37 -6.86 -4.00
CA VAL A 191 -1.44 -5.54 -4.65
C VAL A 191 -2.50 -5.66 -5.75
N SER A 192 -3.48 -4.77 -5.74
CA SER A 192 -4.64 -4.84 -6.63
C SER A 192 -4.23 -5.06 -8.11
N SER A 193 -4.91 -5.98 -8.75
CA SER A 193 -4.60 -6.53 -10.10
C SER A 193 -4.70 -5.52 -11.24
N ILE A 194 -5.20 -4.32 -11.00
CA ILE A 194 -5.36 -3.27 -12.04
C ILE A 194 -3.99 -2.82 -12.54
N ILE A 195 -2.99 -2.69 -11.66
CA ILE A 195 -1.63 -2.30 -12.06
C ILE A 195 -0.98 -3.40 -12.90
N LEU A 196 -1.19 -4.67 -12.55
CA LEU A 196 -0.63 -5.78 -13.33
C LEU A 196 -1.23 -5.82 -14.75
N LEU A 197 -2.51 -5.53 -14.89
CA LEU A 197 -3.19 -5.44 -16.21
C LEU A 197 -2.74 -4.22 -17.01
N LEU A 198 -2.45 -3.08 -16.37
CA LEU A 198 -1.90 -1.89 -17.03
C LEU A 198 -0.47 -2.15 -17.50
N LEU A 199 0.37 -2.72 -16.67
CA LEU A 199 1.74 -3.09 -17.05
C LEU A 199 1.77 -4.13 -18.17
N LEU A 200 0.86 -5.10 -18.15
CA LEU A 200 0.72 -6.08 -19.21
C LEU A 200 0.25 -5.45 -20.53
N LYS A 201 -0.68 -4.49 -20.49
CA LYS A 201 -1.12 -3.74 -21.67
C LYS A 201 -0.01 -2.86 -22.26
N ILE A 202 0.79 -2.21 -21.41
CA ILE A 202 1.95 -1.42 -21.84
C ILE A 202 3.00 -2.33 -22.47
N TYR A 203 3.32 -3.46 -21.84
CA TYR A 203 4.27 -4.43 -22.37
C TYR A 203 3.85 -4.99 -23.73
N LEU A 204 2.57 -5.35 -23.89
CA LEU A 204 2.03 -5.85 -25.15
C LEU A 204 2.06 -4.79 -26.26
N ARG A 205 1.76 -3.52 -25.96
CA ARG A 205 1.88 -2.43 -26.94
C ARG A 205 3.33 -2.18 -27.37
N LEU A 206 4.27 -2.17 -26.45
CA LEU A 206 5.69 -2.01 -26.77
C LEU A 206 6.24 -3.19 -27.59
N SER A 207 5.78 -4.40 -27.32
CA SER A 207 6.20 -5.58 -28.08
C SER A 207 5.64 -5.60 -29.52
N ILE A 208 4.45 -5.06 -29.73
CA ILE A 208 3.84 -4.92 -31.09
C ILE A 208 4.57 -3.83 -31.87
N TRP A 209 4.90 -2.70 -31.25
CA TRP A 209 5.63 -1.61 -31.90
C TRP A 209 7.03 -2.04 -32.36
N LYS A 210 7.70 -2.87 -31.56
CA LYS A 210 9.05 -3.40 -31.87
C LYS A 210 9.06 -4.43 -33.00
N LYS A 211 7.91 -4.98 -33.39
CA LYS A 211 7.77 -5.92 -34.52
C LYS A 211 7.38 -5.23 -35.84
N SER A 212 7.02 -3.94 -35.81
CA SER A 212 6.60 -3.17 -37.01
C SER A 212 7.63 -2.11 -37.43
N SER A 213 8.79 -2.09 -36.79
CA SER A 213 10.00 -1.34 -37.18
C SER A 213 11.07 -2.30 -37.66
#